data_4d4c87d2900b67f4dbe65677bc85b55a
#
_entry.id   4d4c87d2900b67f4dbe65677bc85b55a
#
_cell.length_a   1.000
_cell.length_b   1.000
_cell.length_c   1.000
_cell.angle_alpha   90.00
_cell.angle_beta   90.00
_cell.angle_gamma   90.00
#
_symmetry.space_group_name_H-M   'P 1'
#
loop_
_entity.id
_entity.type
_entity.pdbx_description
1 polymer ?
#
loop_
_entity_poly.entity_id
_entity_poly.type
_entity_poly.pdbx_seq_one_letter_code
_entity_poly.pdbx_strand_id
1 'polypeptide(L)'
;MASFSKVDDNLMQIPPELMQFVKRDTYSLLVKGNSGTGKTTLSLTILRALEIRSNFFYISTRLSPRQLFVNYPWLEKFVVRENIEVNDPSNQRSSLSSFEDARLDEPESLFERITNQLMDVKAPIIIIDSWDAIASFMDTEARLNNERVLQTWRERAGAKLIFTSEDSEDNTLDFLVDGIVELKQKVYRNADIRQIFLAKLRGTKINRSSYIFTLNNGVFKSYNHYDPSEFLITNKRINPLSKRDRSEHKTSSPLDLPSNSSNVKKFTRIICESLSIEFSHEVQENKIVLIEVDPVITPNVCTSFFAKIIAQFLSNDSNIIAQPVPGIEPRLFLDFLQPYLSRKLGKNLRLLHYSKNDTEISEFIDEYGTQDTSSERFKRLKEVVSKVQSQRKNKILMSMLILDDFDNRSDGDSLFSKIIPFLRLNVDLSILVSIKPVRYKELVRNVDMLLRLNLLHNTLLLESIIPDGHSHALSVHRSLGVPAVTLDCLV
;
A
#
# COMPACT_ATOMS: atom_id res chain seq x y z
N MET A 1 23.66 21.73 -5.44
CA MET A 1 23.46 20.46 -6.14
C MET A 1 22.79 19.49 -5.16
N ALA A 2 21.48 19.38 -5.23
CA ALA A 2 20.71 18.52 -4.34
C ALA A 2 20.84 17.08 -4.86
N SER A 3 21.34 16.19 -4.01
CA SER A 3 21.38 14.75 -4.25
C SER A 3 19.93 14.23 -4.39
N PHE A 4 19.51 13.96 -5.61
CA PHE A 4 18.25 13.30 -5.86
C PHE A 4 18.35 11.86 -5.31
N SER A 5 17.65 11.64 -4.20
CA SER A 5 17.38 10.33 -3.64
C SER A 5 16.88 9.39 -4.75
N LYS A 6 17.37 8.14 -4.74
CA LYS A 6 16.77 7.02 -5.45
C LYS A 6 15.27 7.10 -5.21
N VAL A 7 14.50 7.38 -6.25
CA VAL A 7 13.04 7.25 -6.22
C VAL A 7 12.80 5.77 -5.95
N ASP A 8 12.16 5.50 -4.81
CA ASP A 8 11.92 4.16 -4.30
C ASP A 8 11.35 3.25 -5.40
N ASP A 9 12.08 2.21 -5.77
CA ASP A 9 11.62 1.12 -6.67
C ASP A 9 10.37 0.40 -6.12
N ASN A 10 10.00 0.67 -4.87
CA ASN A 10 8.78 0.18 -4.20
C ASN A 10 7.47 0.89 -4.64
N LEU A 11 7.55 1.98 -5.40
CA LEU A 11 6.35 2.75 -5.79
C LEU A 11 5.60 2.15 -6.98
N MET A 12 6.22 1.26 -7.75
CA MET A 12 5.62 0.67 -8.95
C MET A 12 5.62 -0.85 -8.87
N GLN A 13 4.45 -1.40 -8.73
CA GLN A 13 4.29 -2.84 -8.66
C GLN A 13 3.14 -3.28 -9.57
N ILE A 14 3.46 -4.01 -10.63
CA ILE A 14 2.45 -4.71 -11.42
C ILE A 14 2.36 -6.17 -10.95
N PRO A 15 1.24 -6.89 -11.19
CA PRO A 15 1.11 -8.29 -10.81
C PRO A 15 2.30 -9.13 -11.28
N PRO A 16 2.83 -10.05 -10.44
CA PRO A 16 4.01 -10.84 -10.78
C PRO A 16 3.89 -11.62 -12.08
N GLU A 17 2.72 -12.19 -12.36
CA GLU A 17 2.44 -12.94 -13.59
C GLU A 17 2.46 -12.02 -14.81
N LEU A 18 1.89 -10.81 -14.69
CA LEU A 18 1.95 -9.82 -15.76
C LEU A 18 3.39 -9.35 -15.99
N MET A 19 4.16 -9.12 -14.91
CA MET A 19 5.59 -8.78 -15.02
C MET A 19 6.37 -9.89 -15.73
N GLN A 20 6.14 -11.16 -15.40
CA GLN A 20 6.76 -12.29 -16.08
C GLN A 20 6.38 -12.34 -17.56
N PHE A 21 5.12 -12.05 -17.90
CA PHE A 21 4.62 -12.04 -19.26
C PHE A 21 5.27 -10.93 -20.10
N VAL A 22 5.31 -9.68 -19.61
CA VAL A 22 5.84 -8.52 -20.35
C VAL A 22 7.36 -8.50 -20.47
N LYS A 23 8.10 -9.30 -19.68
CA LYS A 23 9.54 -9.50 -19.83
C LYS A 23 9.93 -10.39 -21.01
N ARG A 24 8.97 -11.02 -21.69
CA ARG A 24 9.24 -11.88 -22.85
C ARG A 24 9.75 -11.04 -24.03
N ASP A 25 10.45 -11.70 -24.96
CA ASP A 25 11.04 -11.04 -26.11
C ASP A 25 9.98 -10.43 -27.04
N THR A 26 8.89 -11.16 -27.26
CA THR A 26 7.76 -10.70 -28.06
C THR A 26 6.44 -11.06 -27.41
N TYR A 27 5.47 -10.17 -27.47
CA TYR A 27 4.10 -10.40 -27.01
C TYR A 27 3.13 -9.37 -27.60
N SER A 28 1.84 -9.70 -27.53
CA SER A 28 0.75 -8.75 -27.67
C SER A 28 -0.13 -8.80 -26.43
N LEU A 29 -0.39 -7.64 -25.85
CA LEU A 29 -1.18 -7.46 -24.62
C LEU A 29 -2.35 -6.51 -24.89
N LEU A 30 -3.56 -6.92 -24.53
CA LEU A 30 -4.75 -6.10 -24.53
C LEU A 30 -5.12 -5.72 -23.10
N VAL A 31 -5.25 -4.41 -22.85
CA VAL A 31 -5.69 -3.84 -21.57
C VAL A 31 -7.11 -3.32 -21.74
N LYS A 32 -8.09 -4.05 -21.21
CA LYS A 32 -9.52 -3.69 -21.25
C LYS A 32 -9.96 -2.94 -19.99
N GLY A 33 -11.00 -2.14 -20.11
CA GLY A 33 -11.68 -1.51 -18.97
C GLY A 33 -12.40 -0.23 -19.35
N ASN A 34 -13.37 0.17 -18.55
CA ASN A 34 -14.11 1.42 -18.75
C ASN A 34 -13.22 2.66 -18.71
N SER A 35 -13.75 3.79 -19.15
CA SER A 35 -13.04 5.06 -19.03
C SER A 35 -12.68 5.37 -17.57
N GLY A 36 -11.48 5.90 -17.32
CA GLY A 36 -11.03 6.23 -15.96
C GLY A 36 -10.52 5.04 -15.12
N THR A 37 -10.52 3.80 -15.62
CA THR A 37 -10.03 2.64 -14.84
C THR A 37 -8.52 2.54 -14.72
N GLY A 38 -7.75 3.34 -15.49
CA GLY A 38 -6.28 3.38 -15.39
C GLY A 38 -5.52 2.62 -16.49
N LYS A 39 -6.14 2.37 -17.65
CA LYS A 39 -5.51 1.69 -18.80
C LYS A 39 -4.22 2.38 -19.25
N THR A 40 -4.29 3.68 -19.50
CA THR A 40 -3.14 4.54 -19.83
C THR A 40 -2.04 4.44 -18.76
N THR A 41 -2.43 4.54 -17.49
CA THR A 41 -1.50 4.48 -16.36
C THR A 41 -0.79 3.14 -16.29
N LEU A 42 -1.51 2.02 -16.50
CA LEU A 42 -0.90 0.68 -16.52
C LEU A 42 0.10 0.55 -17.68
N SER A 43 -0.27 0.98 -18.89
CA SER A 43 0.59 0.90 -20.08
C SER A 43 1.89 1.68 -19.90
N LEU A 44 1.82 2.90 -19.37
CA LEU A 44 2.98 3.72 -19.03
C LEU A 44 3.80 3.11 -17.89
N THR A 45 3.13 2.52 -16.89
CA THR A 45 3.82 1.85 -15.78
C THR A 45 4.60 0.63 -16.24
N ILE A 46 4.09 -0.12 -17.23
CA ILE A 46 4.81 -1.26 -17.84
C ILE A 46 6.13 -0.78 -18.49
N LEU A 47 6.13 0.32 -19.23
CA LEU A 47 7.37 0.89 -19.81
C LEU A 47 8.40 1.18 -18.73
N ARG A 48 7.96 1.82 -17.64
CA ARG A 48 8.85 2.16 -16.54
C ARG A 48 9.32 0.92 -15.77
N ALA A 49 8.44 -0.05 -15.52
CA ALA A 49 8.76 -1.29 -14.83
C ALA A 49 9.76 -2.17 -15.59
N LEU A 50 9.77 -2.06 -16.92
CA LEU A 50 10.75 -2.69 -17.80
C LEU A 50 12.00 -1.80 -18.04
N GLU A 51 12.07 -0.61 -17.44
CA GLU A 51 13.15 0.37 -17.61
C GLU A 51 13.39 0.77 -19.09
N ILE A 52 12.34 0.70 -19.91
CA ILE A 52 12.44 1.00 -21.33
C ILE A 52 12.31 2.50 -21.55
N ARG A 53 13.42 3.13 -21.89
CA ARG A 53 13.53 4.58 -22.13
C ARG A 53 13.65 4.92 -23.61
N SER A 54 14.08 3.96 -24.42
CA SER A 54 14.25 4.08 -25.86
C SER A 54 13.58 2.92 -26.59
N ASN A 55 13.45 3.01 -27.92
CA ASN A 55 12.82 2.00 -28.76
C ASN A 55 11.35 1.71 -28.37
N PHE A 56 10.59 2.75 -28.07
CA PHE A 56 9.15 2.65 -27.87
C PHE A 56 8.40 3.72 -28.67
N PHE A 57 7.18 3.37 -29.06
CA PHE A 57 6.20 4.25 -29.68
C PHE A 57 4.93 4.25 -28.84
N TYR A 58 4.55 5.41 -28.34
CA TYR A 58 3.28 5.61 -27.64
C TYR A 58 2.35 6.42 -28.53
N ILE A 59 1.32 5.78 -29.04
CA ILE A 59 0.35 6.34 -29.97
C ILE A 59 -0.89 6.69 -29.19
N SER A 60 -1.15 7.98 -29.00
CA SER A 60 -2.31 8.47 -28.27
C SER A 60 -3.39 8.95 -29.22
N THR A 61 -4.60 8.43 -29.03
CA THR A 61 -5.79 8.86 -29.76
C THR A 61 -6.66 9.87 -28.98
N ARG A 62 -6.30 10.17 -27.74
CA ARG A 62 -7.11 11.03 -26.85
C ARG A 62 -6.36 12.21 -26.25
N LEU A 63 -5.11 12.02 -25.89
CA LEU A 63 -4.30 13.01 -25.20
C LEU A 63 -3.13 13.43 -26.09
N SER A 64 -2.86 14.73 -26.15
CA SER A 64 -1.60 15.17 -26.76
C SER A 64 -0.41 14.76 -25.88
N PRO A 65 0.80 14.63 -26.45
CA PRO A 65 2.02 14.38 -25.66
C PRO A 65 2.18 15.37 -24.49
N ARG A 66 1.88 16.64 -24.72
CA ARG A 66 1.93 17.68 -23.67
C ARG A 66 0.98 17.37 -22.50
N GLN A 67 -0.25 16.95 -22.80
CA GLN A 67 -1.22 16.57 -21.76
C GLN A 67 -0.80 15.30 -21.00
N LEU A 68 -0.16 14.35 -21.68
CA LEU A 68 0.41 13.18 -21.01
C LEU A 68 1.49 13.57 -19.99
N PHE A 69 2.41 14.46 -20.33
CA PHE A 69 3.44 14.94 -19.40
C PHE A 69 2.88 15.73 -18.22
N VAL A 70 1.79 16.49 -18.43
CA VAL A 70 1.08 17.20 -17.34
C VAL A 70 0.41 16.20 -16.40
N ASN A 71 -0.25 15.17 -16.94
CA ASN A 71 -0.96 14.16 -16.16
C ASN A 71 -0.01 13.18 -15.46
N TYR A 72 1.17 12.95 -16.04
CA TYR A 72 2.20 12.03 -15.55
C TYR A 72 3.56 12.74 -15.44
N PRO A 73 3.78 13.63 -14.44
CA PRO A 73 5.01 14.41 -14.35
C PRO A 73 6.29 13.58 -14.22
N TRP A 74 6.17 12.33 -13.74
CA TRP A 74 7.28 11.41 -13.67
C TRP A 74 7.77 10.94 -15.04
N LEU A 75 6.89 10.94 -16.05
CA LEU A 75 7.18 10.49 -17.41
C LEU A 75 8.23 11.38 -18.09
N GLU A 76 8.13 12.70 -17.91
CA GLU A 76 9.12 13.65 -18.44
C GLU A 76 10.53 13.34 -17.90
N LYS A 77 10.64 13.11 -16.59
CA LYS A 77 11.93 12.74 -15.96
C LYS A 77 12.45 11.38 -16.42
N PHE A 78 11.56 10.49 -16.83
CA PHE A 78 11.91 9.16 -17.30
C PHE A 78 12.48 9.19 -18.71
N VAL A 79 11.93 10.05 -19.60
CA VAL A 79 12.30 10.14 -21.02
C VAL A 79 13.45 11.11 -21.27
N VAL A 80 13.48 12.27 -20.62
CA VAL A 80 14.43 13.38 -20.89
C VAL A 80 15.87 13.08 -20.46
N ARG A 81 16.11 12.07 -19.62
CA ARG A 81 17.49 11.77 -19.18
C ARG A 81 18.44 11.28 -20.28
N GLU A 82 17.94 10.81 -21.42
CA GLU A 82 18.80 10.33 -22.52
C GLU A 82 19.20 11.43 -23.51
N ASN A 83 18.46 12.53 -23.61
CA ASN A 83 18.75 13.60 -24.58
C ASN A 83 19.89 14.55 -24.13
N ILE A 84 20.41 14.42 -22.92
CA ILE A 84 21.43 15.33 -22.37
C ILE A 84 22.86 14.78 -22.50
N GLU A 85 23.05 13.48 -22.73
CA GLU A 85 24.39 12.86 -22.77
C GLU A 85 24.91 12.52 -24.17
N VAL A 86 24.16 12.78 -25.25
CA VAL A 86 24.57 12.42 -26.61
C VAL A 86 24.86 13.66 -27.45
N ASN A 87 25.97 14.34 -27.15
CA ASN A 87 26.65 15.28 -28.09
C ASN A 87 27.76 14.59 -28.90
N ASP A 88 27.63 13.30 -29.17
CA ASP A 88 28.56 12.60 -30.07
C ASP A 88 27.90 12.34 -31.44
N PRO A 89 28.29 13.08 -32.50
CA PRO A 89 27.67 12.94 -33.81
C PRO A 89 27.90 11.58 -34.48
N SER A 90 28.80 10.74 -33.96
CA SER A 90 29.14 9.43 -34.52
C SER A 90 28.21 8.29 -34.01
N ASN A 91 27.38 8.53 -33.01
CA ASN A 91 26.48 7.53 -32.41
C ASN A 91 25.00 7.78 -32.70
N GLN A 92 24.65 8.51 -33.75
CA GLN A 92 23.28 8.69 -34.27
C GLN A 92 22.71 7.40 -34.89
N ARG A 93 22.80 6.26 -34.20
CA ARG A 93 21.91 5.13 -34.44
C ARG A 93 20.70 5.33 -33.50
N SER A 94 19.77 6.07 -34.09
CA SER A 94 18.38 6.35 -33.69
C SER A 94 17.80 5.49 -32.55
N SER A 95 18.00 5.92 -31.35
CA SER A 95 17.09 5.54 -30.25
C SER A 95 15.79 6.36 -30.41
N LEU A 96 14.81 5.79 -31.06
CA LEU A 96 13.51 6.44 -31.30
C LEU A 96 12.64 6.19 -30.07
N SER A 97 12.43 7.21 -29.24
CA SER A 97 11.33 7.24 -28.30
C SER A 97 10.37 8.34 -28.71
N SER A 98 9.19 7.98 -29.17
CA SER A 98 8.20 8.94 -29.63
C SER A 98 6.86 8.79 -28.93
N PHE A 99 6.26 9.93 -28.61
CA PHE A 99 4.87 10.07 -28.25
C PHE A 99 4.15 10.70 -29.45
N GLU A 100 3.35 9.91 -30.14
CA GLU A 100 2.65 10.30 -31.35
C GLU A 100 1.21 10.74 -31.03
N ASP A 101 0.80 11.85 -31.62
CA ASP A 101 -0.57 12.34 -31.54
C ASP A 101 -1.36 11.86 -32.74
N ALA A 102 -2.17 10.84 -32.57
CA ALA A 102 -2.96 10.21 -33.62
C ALA A 102 -4.46 10.63 -33.58
N ARG A 103 -4.80 11.74 -32.92
CA ARG A 103 -6.21 12.18 -32.78
C ARG A 103 -6.87 12.58 -34.09
N LEU A 104 -6.09 12.98 -35.07
CA LEU A 104 -6.56 13.49 -36.35
C LEU A 104 -6.03 12.69 -37.53
N ASP A 105 -5.28 11.62 -37.29
CA ASP A 105 -4.69 10.81 -38.35
C ASP A 105 -5.70 9.79 -38.90
N GLU A 106 -5.64 9.59 -40.22
CA GLU A 106 -6.31 8.46 -40.83
C GLU A 106 -5.56 7.16 -40.49
N PRO A 107 -6.26 6.06 -40.21
CA PRO A 107 -5.64 4.81 -39.78
C PRO A 107 -4.55 4.32 -40.72
N GLU A 108 -4.77 4.35 -42.04
CA GLU A 108 -3.83 3.86 -43.02
C GLU A 108 -2.51 4.67 -43.03
N SER A 109 -2.60 6.00 -42.96
CA SER A 109 -1.43 6.87 -42.91
C SER A 109 -0.64 6.68 -41.60
N LEU A 110 -1.33 6.42 -40.50
CA LEU A 110 -0.72 6.12 -39.21
C LEU A 110 0.07 4.80 -39.27
N PHE A 111 -0.52 3.73 -39.80
CA PHE A 111 0.14 2.43 -39.93
C PHE A 111 1.32 2.46 -40.87
N GLU A 112 1.21 3.17 -42.00
CA GLU A 112 2.33 3.36 -42.94
C GLU A 112 3.51 4.09 -42.29
N ARG A 113 3.22 5.19 -41.57
CA ARG A 113 4.24 5.97 -40.85
C ARG A 113 4.96 5.11 -39.83
N ILE A 114 4.21 4.36 -38.99
CA ILE A 114 4.78 3.48 -37.97
C ILE A 114 5.63 2.38 -38.65
N THR A 115 5.13 1.75 -39.72
CA THR A 115 5.88 0.73 -40.45
C THR A 115 7.20 1.24 -40.93
N ASN A 116 7.24 2.44 -41.51
CA ASN A 116 8.47 3.08 -42.00
C ASN A 116 9.45 3.37 -40.85
N GLN A 117 8.96 3.82 -39.70
CA GLN A 117 9.80 4.07 -38.52
C GLN A 117 10.34 2.78 -37.89
N LEU A 118 9.61 1.66 -38.01
CA LEU A 118 10.02 0.37 -37.46
C LEU A 118 11.08 -0.35 -38.24
N MET A 119 11.33 0.05 -39.50
CA MET A 119 12.30 -0.66 -40.38
C MET A 119 13.70 -0.74 -39.77
N ASP A 120 14.10 0.27 -39.02
CA ASP A 120 15.44 0.39 -38.43
C ASP A 120 15.51 0.06 -36.93
N VAL A 121 14.38 -0.27 -36.29
CA VAL A 121 14.29 -0.48 -34.85
C VAL A 121 14.10 -1.97 -34.53
N LYS A 122 14.98 -2.53 -33.69
CA LYS A 122 14.87 -3.92 -33.23
C LYS A 122 14.09 -3.99 -31.91
N ALA A 123 13.14 -4.94 -31.84
CA ALA A 123 12.36 -5.25 -30.69
C ALA A 123 11.66 -4.02 -30.02
N PRO A 124 10.97 -3.16 -30.82
CA PRO A 124 10.30 -1.99 -30.26
C PRO A 124 9.12 -2.38 -29.39
N ILE A 125 8.76 -1.47 -28.46
CA ILE A 125 7.46 -1.53 -27.79
C ILE A 125 6.54 -0.53 -28.45
N ILE A 126 5.36 -0.99 -28.87
CA ILE A 126 4.33 -0.15 -29.48
C ILE A 126 3.11 -0.18 -28.58
N ILE A 127 2.69 0.99 -28.12
CA ILE A 127 1.50 1.16 -27.30
C ILE A 127 0.48 1.95 -28.09
N ILE A 128 -0.72 1.41 -28.27
CA ILE A 128 -1.85 2.06 -28.94
C ILE A 128 -2.94 2.35 -27.89
N ASP A 129 -3.13 3.62 -27.56
CA ASP A 129 -4.06 4.09 -26.51
C ASP A 129 -5.04 5.14 -27.08
N SER A 130 -6.25 4.75 -27.53
CA SER A 130 -6.88 3.42 -27.49
C SER A 130 -7.05 2.85 -28.91
N TRP A 131 -7.08 1.53 -29.00
CA TRP A 131 -7.36 0.82 -30.25
C TRP A 131 -8.76 1.12 -30.80
N ASP A 132 -9.78 1.19 -29.95
CA ASP A 132 -11.16 1.41 -30.36
C ASP A 132 -11.36 2.71 -31.14
N ALA A 133 -10.61 3.76 -30.75
CA ALA A 133 -10.69 5.04 -31.44
C ALA A 133 -10.16 4.94 -32.87
N ILE A 134 -9.10 4.16 -33.12
CA ILE A 134 -8.57 3.92 -34.46
C ILE A 134 -9.51 2.98 -35.23
N ALA A 135 -9.95 1.89 -34.59
CA ALA A 135 -10.80 0.88 -35.21
C ALA A 135 -12.19 1.42 -35.61
N SER A 136 -12.68 2.48 -34.95
CA SER A 136 -13.97 3.10 -35.28
C SER A 136 -14.01 3.78 -36.64
N PHE A 137 -12.86 4.11 -37.22
CA PHE A 137 -12.75 4.71 -38.56
C PHE A 137 -12.51 3.67 -39.65
N MET A 138 -12.41 2.39 -39.30
CA MET A 138 -12.15 1.31 -40.23
C MET A 138 -13.43 0.49 -40.50
N ASP A 139 -13.62 0.10 -41.74
CA ASP A 139 -14.56 -0.97 -42.06
C ASP A 139 -14.00 -2.34 -41.60
N THR A 140 -14.81 -3.38 -41.67
CA THR A 140 -14.43 -4.71 -41.20
C THR A 140 -13.21 -5.29 -41.94
N GLU A 141 -13.09 -5.03 -43.23
CA GLU A 141 -11.98 -5.54 -44.05
C GLU A 141 -10.68 -4.81 -43.76
N ALA A 142 -10.70 -3.46 -43.69
CA ALA A 142 -9.57 -2.65 -43.31
C ALA A 142 -9.08 -2.99 -41.89
N ARG A 143 -10.00 -3.22 -40.94
CA ARG A 143 -9.69 -3.63 -39.59
C ARG A 143 -8.93 -4.96 -39.55
N LEU A 144 -9.43 -5.99 -40.26
CA LEU A 144 -8.77 -7.30 -40.32
C LEU A 144 -7.37 -7.22 -41.00
N ASN A 145 -7.22 -6.38 -42.03
CA ASN A 145 -5.95 -6.18 -42.67
C ASN A 145 -4.92 -5.51 -41.74
N ASN A 146 -5.32 -4.48 -41.01
CA ASN A 146 -4.45 -3.80 -40.07
C ASN A 146 -4.09 -4.70 -38.85
N GLU A 147 -4.99 -5.54 -38.37
CA GLU A 147 -4.68 -6.56 -37.35
C GLU A 147 -3.62 -7.56 -37.85
N ARG A 148 -3.62 -7.93 -39.14
CA ARG A 148 -2.57 -8.76 -39.73
C ARG A 148 -1.24 -8.02 -39.85
N VAL A 149 -1.25 -6.72 -40.17
CA VAL A 149 -0.04 -5.89 -40.20
C VAL A 149 0.61 -5.84 -38.81
N LEU A 150 -0.17 -5.66 -37.76
CA LEU A 150 0.29 -5.69 -36.36
C LEU A 150 0.93 -7.03 -35.98
N GLN A 151 0.35 -8.15 -36.42
CA GLN A 151 0.96 -9.47 -36.24
C GLN A 151 2.30 -9.58 -36.99
N THR A 152 2.36 -9.04 -38.19
CA THR A 152 3.60 -9.03 -38.99
C THR A 152 4.69 -8.23 -38.28
N TRP A 153 4.38 -7.10 -37.68
CA TRP A 153 5.36 -6.33 -36.88
C TRP A 153 5.92 -7.15 -35.73
N ARG A 154 5.02 -7.86 -35.00
CA ARG A 154 5.45 -8.74 -33.92
C ARG A 154 6.41 -9.82 -34.39
N GLU A 155 6.10 -10.49 -35.50
CA GLU A 155 6.87 -11.64 -36.01
C GLU A 155 8.19 -11.21 -36.68
N ARG A 156 8.19 -10.12 -37.46
CA ARG A 156 9.35 -9.69 -38.22
C ARG A 156 10.26 -8.74 -37.48
N ALA A 157 9.71 -7.76 -36.80
CA ALA A 157 10.48 -6.78 -36.03
C ALA A 157 10.76 -7.21 -34.60
N GLY A 158 10.17 -8.32 -34.12
CA GLY A 158 10.23 -8.70 -32.71
C GLY A 158 9.50 -7.70 -31.80
N ALA A 159 8.47 -7.03 -32.33
CA ALA A 159 7.77 -5.97 -31.61
C ALA A 159 6.95 -6.54 -30.42
N LYS A 160 6.88 -5.74 -29.36
CA LYS A 160 5.98 -5.92 -28.22
C LYS A 160 4.82 -4.96 -28.41
N LEU A 161 3.59 -5.48 -28.43
CA LEU A 161 2.40 -4.69 -28.71
C LEU A 161 1.54 -4.58 -27.46
N ILE A 162 1.10 -3.38 -27.10
CA ILE A 162 0.16 -3.13 -26.03
C ILE A 162 -1.00 -2.30 -26.59
N PHE A 163 -2.20 -2.84 -26.47
CA PHE A 163 -3.43 -2.16 -26.87
C PHE A 163 -4.24 -1.82 -25.63
N THR A 164 -4.86 -0.63 -25.62
CA THR A 164 -5.91 -0.32 -24.65
C THR A 164 -7.26 -0.31 -25.38
N SER A 165 -8.30 -0.84 -24.73
CA SER A 165 -9.67 -0.89 -25.24
C SER A 165 -10.68 -0.55 -24.16
N GLU A 166 -11.75 0.15 -24.53
CA GLU A 166 -12.90 0.41 -23.64
C GLU A 166 -13.96 -0.67 -23.73
N ASP A 167 -13.96 -1.42 -24.84
CA ASP A 167 -14.93 -2.47 -25.08
C ASP A 167 -14.71 -3.62 -24.11
N SER A 168 -15.75 -3.91 -23.32
CA SER A 168 -15.77 -5.06 -22.42
C SER A 168 -16.30 -6.33 -23.11
N GLU A 169 -16.90 -6.19 -24.29
CA GLU A 169 -17.41 -7.33 -25.06
C GLU A 169 -16.28 -8.02 -25.84
N ASP A 170 -16.52 -9.27 -26.23
CA ASP A 170 -15.55 -10.06 -27.00
C ASP A 170 -15.23 -9.37 -28.33
N ASN A 171 -13.98 -8.97 -28.48
CA ASN A 171 -13.48 -8.27 -29.65
C ASN A 171 -12.60 -9.23 -30.47
N THR A 172 -12.47 -9.00 -31.79
CA THR A 172 -11.55 -9.77 -32.64
C THR A 172 -10.12 -9.81 -32.10
N LEU A 173 -9.66 -8.72 -31.47
CA LEU A 173 -8.36 -8.67 -30.79
C LEU A 173 -8.21 -9.71 -29.68
N ASP A 174 -9.28 -10.13 -29.01
CA ASP A 174 -9.22 -11.12 -27.93
C ASP A 174 -8.66 -12.47 -28.38
N PHE A 175 -8.92 -12.83 -29.62
CA PHE A 175 -8.41 -14.06 -30.22
C PHE A 175 -6.94 -13.91 -30.70
N LEU A 176 -6.54 -12.72 -31.09
CA LEU A 176 -5.25 -12.46 -31.71
C LEU A 176 -4.14 -12.21 -30.69
N VAL A 177 -4.46 -11.55 -29.57
CA VAL A 177 -3.45 -11.18 -28.56
C VAL A 177 -3.00 -12.36 -27.71
N ASP A 178 -1.77 -12.29 -27.20
CA ASP A 178 -1.21 -13.30 -26.30
C ASP A 178 -1.62 -13.09 -24.85
N GLY A 179 -1.92 -11.86 -24.46
CA GLY A 179 -2.34 -11.50 -23.10
C GLY A 179 -3.57 -10.60 -23.09
N ILE A 180 -4.45 -10.81 -22.11
CA ILE A 180 -5.62 -9.96 -21.83
C ILE A 180 -5.66 -9.68 -20.35
N VAL A 181 -5.71 -8.39 -19.98
CA VAL A 181 -5.95 -7.93 -18.63
C VAL A 181 -7.15 -6.98 -18.62
N GLU A 182 -7.97 -7.07 -17.59
CA GLU A 182 -9.17 -6.25 -17.44
C GLU A 182 -9.07 -5.40 -16.18
N LEU A 183 -9.27 -4.10 -16.31
CA LEU A 183 -9.32 -3.15 -15.20
C LEU A 183 -10.78 -2.84 -14.86
N LYS A 184 -11.16 -3.10 -13.61
CA LYS A 184 -12.52 -2.87 -13.11
C LYS A 184 -12.47 -1.96 -11.88
N GLN A 185 -13.42 -1.04 -11.80
CA GLN A 185 -13.69 -0.25 -10.61
C GLN A 185 -15.04 -0.68 -10.05
N LYS A 186 -15.08 -0.94 -8.75
CA LYS A 186 -16.28 -1.34 -8.03
C LYS A 186 -16.40 -0.56 -6.74
N VAL A 187 -17.62 -0.17 -6.41
CA VAL A 187 -17.91 0.38 -5.09
C VAL A 187 -18.02 -0.74 -4.07
N TYR A 188 -17.22 -0.69 -3.03
CA TYR A 188 -17.27 -1.62 -1.91
C TYR A 188 -17.41 -0.82 -0.62
N ARG A 189 -18.54 -0.95 0.07
CA ARG A 189 -18.83 -0.25 1.34
C ARG A 189 -18.49 1.25 1.29
N ASN A 190 -19.00 1.96 0.29
CA ASN A 190 -18.77 3.39 0.05
C ASN A 190 -17.34 3.79 -0.36
N ALA A 191 -16.43 2.85 -0.57
CA ALA A 191 -15.10 3.11 -1.13
C ALA A 191 -14.97 2.55 -2.54
N ASP A 192 -14.34 3.29 -3.43
CA ASP A 192 -14.00 2.81 -4.76
C ASP A 192 -12.79 1.88 -4.69
N ILE A 193 -12.97 0.65 -5.14
CA ILE A 193 -11.90 -0.34 -5.22
C ILE A 193 -11.63 -0.68 -6.67
N ARG A 194 -10.35 -0.60 -7.04
CA ARG A 194 -9.87 -0.95 -8.37
C ARG A 194 -9.26 -2.34 -8.38
N GLN A 195 -9.64 -3.14 -9.37
CA GLN A 195 -9.15 -4.51 -9.56
C GLN A 195 -8.62 -4.71 -10.96
N ILE A 196 -7.47 -5.38 -11.08
CA ILE A 196 -6.96 -5.93 -12.33
C ILE A 196 -7.21 -7.42 -12.36
N PHE A 197 -7.78 -7.91 -13.46
CA PHE A 197 -8.00 -9.32 -13.73
C PHE A 197 -7.07 -9.77 -14.85
N LEU A 198 -6.35 -10.87 -14.62
CA LEU A 198 -5.48 -11.51 -15.57
C LEU A 198 -6.30 -12.59 -16.30
N ALA A 199 -6.97 -12.21 -17.39
CA ALA A 199 -7.88 -13.12 -18.10
C ALA A 199 -7.10 -14.14 -18.95
N LYS A 200 -5.99 -13.72 -19.58
CA LYS A 200 -5.19 -14.57 -20.47
C LYS A 200 -3.75 -14.08 -20.46
N LEU A 201 -2.79 -14.98 -20.27
CA LEU A 201 -1.35 -14.72 -20.43
C LEU A 201 -0.71 -15.97 -21.01
N ARG A 202 -0.67 -16.09 -22.36
CA ARG A 202 -0.12 -17.27 -23.03
C ARG A 202 1.31 -17.54 -22.60
N GLY A 203 1.61 -18.80 -22.22
CA GLY A 203 2.93 -19.21 -21.78
C GLY A 203 3.36 -18.69 -20.41
N THR A 204 2.46 -18.04 -19.65
CA THR A 204 2.67 -17.66 -18.26
C THR A 204 1.57 -18.33 -17.42
N LYS A 205 1.98 -19.03 -16.34
CA LYS A 205 1.02 -19.63 -15.42
C LYS A 205 0.39 -18.51 -14.56
N ILE A 206 -0.91 -18.38 -14.64
CA ILE A 206 -1.67 -17.48 -13.78
C ILE A 206 -1.97 -18.22 -12.48
N ASN A 207 -1.23 -17.91 -11.42
CA ASN A 207 -1.47 -18.47 -10.10
C ASN A 207 -2.62 -17.72 -9.40
N ARG A 208 -2.76 -16.44 -9.68
CA ARG A 208 -3.77 -15.55 -9.12
C ARG A 208 -4.34 -14.68 -10.22
N SER A 209 -5.64 -14.81 -10.42
CA SER A 209 -6.32 -14.13 -11.54
C SER A 209 -6.70 -12.68 -11.27
N SER A 210 -6.62 -12.19 -10.03
CA SER A 210 -7.00 -10.81 -9.71
C SER A 210 -6.16 -10.19 -8.61
N TYR A 211 -5.96 -8.86 -8.70
CA TYR A 211 -5.24 -8.05 -7.72
C TYR A 211 -5.95 -6.73 -7.50
N ILE A 212 -5.92 -6.22 -6.25
CA ILE A 212 -6.30 -4.83 -5.96
C ILE A 212 -5.15 -3.92 -6.36
N PHE A 213 -5.47 -2.73 -6.86
CA PHE A 213 -4.48 -1.73 -7.21
C PHE A 213 -4.95 -0.31 -6.90
N THR A 214 -4.00 0.62 -6.86
CA THR A 214 -4.27 2.07 -6.77
C THR A 214 -3.60 2.80 -7.92
N LEU A 215 -4.10 4.01 -8.22
CA LEU A 215 -3.55 4.94 -9.21
C LEU A 215 -2.96 6.19 -8.54
N ASN A 216 -2.64 6.12 -7.27
CA ASN A 216 -2.15 7.25 -6.51
C ASN A 216 -0.90 7.87 -7.16
N ASN A 217 -0.85 9.20 -7.24
CA ASN A 217 0.23 9.97 -7.89
C ASN A 217 0.46 9.64 -9.38
N GLY A 218 -0.57 9.19 -10.09
CA GLY A 218 -0.46 8.83 -11.51
C GLY A 218 0.42 7.59 -11.76
N VAL A 219 0.52 6.70 -10.79
CA VAL A 219 1.30 5.47 -10.85
C VAL A 219 0.39 4.28 -10.57
N PHE A 220 0.49 3.25 -11.40
CA PHE A 220 -0.19 1.98 -11.13
C PHE A 220 0.61 1.18 -10.10
N LYS A 221 -0.04 0.81 -8.99
CA LYS A 221 0.54 -0.06 -7.97
C LYS A 221 -0.46 -1.13 -7.58
N SER A 222 -0.17 -2.40 -7.88
CA SER A 222 -0.94 -3.54 -7.38
C SER A 222 -0.41 -4.02 -6.03
N TYR A 223 -1.27 -4.67 -5.26
CA TYR A 223 -0.93 -5.21 -3.96
C TYR A 223 -0.88 -6.73 -4.02
N ASN A 224 0.19 -7.28 -3.43
CA ASN A 224 0.32 -8.73 -3.30
C ASN A 224 -0.78 -9.29 -2.41
N HIS A 225 -1.12 -10.55 -2.65
CA HIS A 225 -2.01 -11.27 -1.77
C HIS A 225 -1.35 -11.50 -0.42
N TYR A 226 -2.17 -11.48 0.61
CA TYR A 226 -1.77 -11.78 1.97
C TYR A 226 -1.11 -13.15 2.09
N ASP A 227 0.10 -13.17 2.59
CA ASP A 227 0.84 -14.36 2.98
C ASP A 227 1.26 -14.22 4.45
N PRO A 228 0.69 -15.04 5.36
CA PRO A 228 1.06 -14.98 6.78
C PRO A 228 2.54 -15.20 7.04
N SER A 229 3.26 -15.92 6.15
CA SER A 229 4.68 -16.20 6.30
C SER A 229 5.56 -14.96 6.17
N GLU A 230 5.11 -13.93 5.46
CA GLU A 230 5.81 -12.66 5.34
C GLU A 230 5.90 -11.90 6.68
N PHE A 231 4.99 -12.21 7.62
CA PHE A 231 4.92 -11.58 8.94
C PHE A 231 5.63 -12.39 10.04
N LEU A 232 6.37 -13.44 9.69
CA LEU A 232 7.20 -14.16 10.63
C LEU A 232 8.53 -13.43 10.83
N ILE A 233 8.96 -13.30 12.10
CA ILE A 233 10.33 -12.85 12.41
C ILE A 233 11.30 -13.94 11.98
N THR A 234 12.20 -13.61 11.06
CA THR A 234 13.26 -14.54 10.68
C THR A 234 14.44 -14.33 11.62
N ASN A 235 14.70 -15.32 12.48
CA ASN A 235 15.87 -15.36 13.36
C ASN A 235 17.18 -15.48 12.56
N LYS A 236 17.59 -14.41 11.87
CA LYS A 236 19.01 -14.17 11.70
C LYS A 236 19.46 -13.56 13.02
N ARG A 237 20.23 -14.29 13.82
CA ARG A 237 20.93 -13.75 14.99
C ARG A 237 21.51 -12.40 14.58
N ILE A 238 20.92 -11.32 15.08
CA ILE A 238 21.47 -9.99 14.91
C ILE A 238 22.74 -10.02 15.75
N ASN A 239 23.88 -10.27 15.10
CA ASN A 239 25.15 -10.03 15.74
C ASN A 239 25.13 -8.57 16.24
N PRO A 240 25.43 -8.31 17.50
CA PRO A 240 25.45 -6.95 18.01
C PRO A 240 26.39 -6.16 17.12
N LEU A 241 25.83 -5.17 16.42
CA LEU A 241 26.44 -4.31 15.43
C LEU A 241 27.91 -4.02 15.75
N SER A 242 28.81 -4.52 14.91
CA SER A 242 30.17 -4.03 14.85
C SER A 242 30.12 -2.52 14.58
N LYS A 243 30.92 -1.76 15.30
CA LYS A 243 30.95 -0.29 15.32
C LYS A 243 31.22 0.39 13.96
N ARG A 244 31.28 -0.36 12.83
CA ARG A 244 31.72 0.14 11.52
C ARG A 244 30.62 0.55 10.52
N ASP A 245 29.35 0.15 10.71
CA ASP A 245 28.29 0.47 9.73
C ASP A 245 27.42 1.67 10.12
N ARG A 246 28.02 2.65 10.85
CA ARG A 246 27.30 3.85 11.31
C ARG A 246 27.26 5.01 10.30
N SER A 247 27.70 4.84 9.06
CA SER A 247 27.96 6.02 8.21
C SER A 247 27.02 6.27 7.05
N GLU A 248 25.97 5.46 6.80
CA GLU A 248 25.18 5.68 5.57
C GLU A 248 23.64 5.55 5.65
N HIS A 249 23.02 5.66 6.81
CA HIS A 249 21.58 5.94 6.85
C HIS A 249 21.31 7.22 7.63
N LYS A 250 21.50 8.36 6.97
CA LYS A 250 20.82 9.60 7.34
C LYS A 250 19.35 9.45 6.97
N THR A 251 18.57 8.91 7.90
CA THR A 251 17.15 9.20 7.95
C THR A 251 16.99 10.72 8.01
N SER A 252 16.12 11.25 7.14
CA SER A 252 15.73 12.66 7.13
C SER A 252 15.56 13.19 8.56
N SER A 253 16.28 14.26 8.85
CA SER A 253 16.22 15.01 10.10
C SER A 253 14.76 15.34 10.46
N PRO A 254 14.42 15.33 11.77
CA PRO A 254 13.13 15.86 12.20
C PRO A 254 13.04 17.32 11.74
N LEU A 255 12.01 17.67 11.02
CA LEU A 255 11.67 19.04 10.67
C LEU A 255 11.57 19.83 11.97
N ASP A 256 12.42 20.86 12.10
CA ASP A 256 12.32 21.87 13.16
C ASP A 256 10.94 22.51 13.11
N LEU A 257 10.08 22.12 14.04
CA LEU A 257 8.73 22.66 14.20
C LEU A 257 8.81 23.86 15.18
N PRO A 258 8.19 25.00 14.83
CA PRO A 258 8.11 26.14 15.73
C PRO A 258 7.39 25.75 17.03
N SER A 259 8.04 26.00 18.14
CA SER A 259 7.49 25.87 19.49
C SER A 259 6.37 26.89 19.67
N ASN A 260 5.15 26.46 19.67
CA ASN A 260 3.92 27.07 20.19
C ASN A 260 2.71 26.82 19.28
N SER A 261 2.26 25.59 19.21
CA SER A 261 0.89 25.31 18.86
C SER A 261 0.40 24.14 19.74
N SER A 262 -0.80 24.29 20.27
CA SER A 262 -1.45 23.42 21.27
C SER A 262 -1.14 21.93 21.07
N ASN A 263 -0.90 21.20 22.16
CA ASN A 263 -0.61 19.76 22.19
C ASN A 263 -1.62 18.92 21.37
N VAL A 264 -2.83 19.41 21.15
CA VAL A 264 -3.92 18.79 20.39
C VAL A 264 -3.58 18.62 18.90
N LYS A 265 -3.04 19.65 18.23
CA LYS A 265 -2.63 19.53 16.80
C LYS A 265 -1.50 18.53 16.58
N LYS A 266 -0.62 18.39 17.58
CA LYS A 266 0.49 17.42 17.56
C LYS A 266 -0.02 15.98 17.62
N PHE A 267 -1.10 15.74 18.33
CA PHE A 267 -1.68 14.44 18.61
C PHE A 267 -2.36 13.81 17.38
N THR A 268 -3.25 14.54 16.71
CA THR A 268 -3.91 14.13 15.47
C THR A 268 -2.89 13.81 14.39
N ARG A 269 -1.87 14.68 14.29
CA ARG A 269 -0.79 14.50 13.31
C ARG A 269 -0.03 13.19 13.52
N ILE A 270 0.24 12.77 14.76
CA ILE A 270 0.91 11.51 15.06
C ILE A 270 0.10 10.32 14.59
N ILE A 271 -1.22 10.27 14.84
CA ILE A 271 -2.07 9.18 14.36
C ILE A 271 -2.13 9.18 12.83
N CYS A 272 -2.38 10.34 12.22
CA CYS A 272 -2.43 10.48 10.77
C CYS A 272 -1.12 10.04 10.11
N GLU A 273 0.02 10.49 10.62
CA GLU A 273 1.35 10.11 10.12
C GLU A 273 1.65 8.63 10.34
N SER A 274 1.23 8.05 11.50
CA SER A 274 1.42 6.62 11.80
C SER A 274 0.63 5.72 10.87
N LEU A 275 -0.62 6.11 10.60
CA LEU A 275 -1.54 5.33 9.78
C LEU A 275 -1.54 5.79 8.32
N SER A 276 -0.80 6.87 7.97
CA SER A 276 -0.86 7.51 6.65
C SER A 276 -2.30 7.86 6.22
N ILE A 277 -3.14 8.16 7.20
CA ILE A 277 -4.55 8.49 6.98
C ILE A 277 -4.70 10.00 7.11
N GLU A 278 -5.22 10.66 6.08
CA GLU A 278 -5.60 12.07 6.14
C GLU A 278 -6.97 12.18 6.79
N PHE A 279 -7.01 12.70 8.02
CA PHE A 279 -8.27 13.03 8.67
C PHE A 279 -8.56 14.51 8.47
N SER A 280 -9.72 14.79 7.91
CA SER A 280 -10.22 16.17 7.69
C SER A 280 -10.63 16.88 9.00
N HIS A 281 -10.70 16.15 10.12
CA HIS A 281 -11.13 16.70 11.41
C HIS A 281 -10.04 16.62 12.47
N GLU A 282 -9.87 17.70 13.24
CA GLU A 282 -8.96 17.77 14.39
C GLU A 282 -9.41 16.76 15.45
N VAL A 283 -8.53 15.78 15.78
CA VAL A 283 -8.78 14.85 16.89
C VAL A 283 -8.49 15.58 18.20
N GLN A 284 -9.51 15.78 19.01
CA GLN A 284 -9.38 16.36 20.35
C GLN A 284 -8.79 15.34 21.36
N GLU A 285 -8.38 15.80 22.53
CA GLU A 285 -7.90 14.94 23.64
C GLU A 285 -8.96 13.92 24.07
N ASN A 286 -8.52 12.83 24.70
CA ASN A 286 -9.35 11.76 25.28
C ASN A 286 -10.17 10.94 24.27
N LYS A 287 -9.58 10.64 23.13
CA LYS A 287 -10.21 9.88 22.04
C LYS A 287 -10.11 8.38 22.23
N ILE A 288 -11.14 7.70 21.76
CA ILE A 288 -11.22 6.24 21.71
C ILE A 288 -11.32 5.79 20.27
N VAL A 289 -10.34 5.01 19.86
CA VAL A 289 -10.28 4.36 18.54
C VAL A 289 -10.57 2.88 18.73
N LEU A 290 -11.57 2.35 18.06
CA LEU A 290 -11.85 0.92 18.00
C LEU A 290 -11.32 0.37 16.68
N ILE A 291 -10.53 -0.69 16.77
CA ILE A 291 -10.01 -1.42 15.60
C ILE A 291 -10.58 -2.84 15.63
N GLU A 292 -11.51 -3.12 14.72
CA GLU A 292 -12.00 -4.47 14.49
C GLU A 292 -11.00 -5.19 13.59
N VAL A 293 -10.59 -6.39 13.98
CA VAL A 293 -9.66 -7.24 13.20
C VAL A 293 -10.39 -8.48 12.74
N ASP A 294 -10.33 -8.78 11.45
CA ASP A 294 -10.88 -10.03 10.92
C ASP A 294 -10.16 -11.24 11.55
N PRO A 295 -10.90 -12.22 12.09
CA PRO A 295 -10.33 -13.41 12.75
C PRO A 295 -9.38 -14.24 11.86
N VAL A 296 -9.43 -14.10 10.56
CA VAL A 296 -8.52 -14.77 9.62
C VAL A 296 -7.12 -14.16 9.66
N ILE A 297 -6.98 -12.91 10.12
CA ILE A 297 -5.70 -12.21 10.21
C ILE A 297 -4.89 -12.75 11.38
N THR A 298 -3.65 -13.17 11.10
CA THR A 298 -2.80 -13.78 12.12
C THR A 298 -2.31 -12.75 13.16
N PRO A 299 -2.03 -13.19 14.40
CA PRO A 299 -1.52 -12.31 15.46
C PRO A 299 -0.25 -11.55 15.07
N ASN A 300 0.63 -12.14 14.27
CA ASN A 300 1.86 -11.48 13.80
C ASN A 300 1.59 -10.26 12.93
N VAL A 301 0.58 -10.32 12.06
CA VAL A 301 0.14 -9.17 11.24
C VAL A 301 -0.36 -8.05 12.11
N CYS A 302 -1.27 -8.38 13.05
CA CYS A 302 -1.79 -7.40 14.00
C CYS A 302 -0.66 -6.75 14.79
N THR A 303 0.29 -7.56 15.27
CA THR A 303 1.44 -7.06 16.04
C THR A 303 2.33 -6.16 15.19
N SER A 304 2.63 -6.52 13.94
CA SER A 304 3.40 -5.68 13.01
C SER A 304 2.73 -4.32 12.78
N PHE A 305 1.41 -4.33 12.61
CA PHE A 305 0.62 -3.13 12.42
C PHE A 305 0.65 -2.24 13.68
N PHE A 306 0.38 -2.80 14.85
CA PHE A 306 0.37 -2.04 16.11
C PHE A 306 1.77 -1.60 16.54
N ALA A 307 2.81 -2.39 16.25
CA ALA A 307 4.19 -2.03 16.56
C ALA A 307 4.59 -0.70 15.91
N LYS A 308 4.16 -0.47 14.67
CA LYS A 308 4.42 0.82 13.98
C LYS A 308 3.77 1.99 14.73
N ILE A 309 2.50 1.86 15.15
CA ILE A 309 1.77 2.90 15.86
C ILE A 309 2.44 3.18 17.20
N ILE A 310 2.69 2.13 18.00
CA ILE A 310 3.33 2.23 19.32
C ILE A 310 4.69 2.88 19.21
N ALA A 311 5.52 2.45 18.26
CA ALA A 311 6.85 2.99 18.06
C ALA A 311 6.85 4.48 17.75
N GLN A 312 5.88 4.96 16.99
CA GLN A 312 5.76 6.38 16.67
C GLN A 312 5.39 7.22 17.90
N PHE A 313 4.48 6.73 18.76
CA PHE A 313 4.18 7.39 20.03
C PHE A 313 5.40 7.39 20.97
N LEU A 314 6.12 6.28 21.08
CA LEU A 314 7.36 6.20 21.84
C LEU A 314 8.42 7.18 21.34
N SER A 315 8.56 7.34 20.02
CA SER A 315 9.49 8.31 19.42
C SER A 315 9.16 9.76 19.77
N ASN A 316 7.89 10.04 20.07
CA ASN A 316 7.42 11.35 20.54
C ASN A 316 7.41 11.48 22.08
N ASP A 317 8.17 10.63 22.78
CA ASP A 317 8.33 10.64 24.25
C ASP A 317 7.01 10.44 25.02
N SER A 318 6.02 9.74 24.41
CA SER A 318 4.74 9.42 25.04
C SER A 318 4.87 8.22 25.99
N ASN A 319 4.03 8.15 27.03
CA ASN A 319 3.89 6.96 27.85
C ASN A 319 2.86 6.01 27.23
N ILE A 320 3.16 4.73 27.20
CA ILE A 320 2.28 3.73 26.57
C ILE A 320 2.00 2.58 27.54
N ILE A 321 0.73 2.23 27.62
CA ILE A 321 0.24 1.01 28.24
C ILE A 321 -0.28 0.13 27.10
N ALA A 322 0.38 -0.98 26.79
CA ALA A 322 0.01 -1.86 25.68
C ALA A 322 -0.23 -3.28 26.17
N GLN A 323 -1.22 -3.91 25.59
CA GLN A 323 -1.49 -5.33 25.76
C GLN A 323 -1.08 -6.06 24.48
N PRO A 324 -0.18 -7.07 24.56
CA PRO A 324 0.15 -7.89 23.41
C PRO A 324 -1.08 -8.58 22.83
N VAL A 325 -1.10 -8.74 21.51
CA VAL A 325 -2.18 -9.47 20.83
C VAL A 325 -2.21 -10.93 21.31
N PRO A 326 -3.39 -11.53 21.54
CA PRO A 326 -3.51 -12.92 21.96
C PRO A 326 -2.68 -13.86 21.09
N GLY A 327 -1.89 -14.73 21.72
CA GLY A 327 -0.95 -15.64 21.04
C GLY A 327 0.43 -15.06 20.77
N ILE A 328 0.69 -13.81 21.16
CA ILE A 328 2.01 -13.17 21.09
C ILE A 328 2.56 -13.00 22.51
N GLU A 329 3.73 -13.60 22.76
CA GLU A 329 4.45 -13.41 24.00
C GLU A 329 5.04 -11.99 24.12
N PRO A 330 5.17 -11.41 25.33
CA PRO A 330 5.72 -10.07 25.53
C PRO A 330 7.11 -9.89 24.91
N ARG A 331 7.97 -10.88 24.97
CA ARG A 331 9.32 -10.83 24.34
C ARG A 331 9.21 -10.71 22.84
N LEU A 332 8.36 -11.53 22.20
CA LEU A 332 8.13 -11.47 20.76
C LEU A 332 7.51 -10.12 20.35
N PHE A 333 6.59 -9.60 21.16
CA PHE A 333 6.02 -8.26 20.94
C PHE A 333 7.09 -7.17 20.95
N LEU A 334 8.05 -7.23 21.89
CA LEU A 334 9.18 -6.30 21.93
C LEU A 334 10.10 -6.45 20.70
N ASP A 335 10.28 -7.67 20.17
CA ASP A 335 11.06 -7.90 18.96
C ASP A 335 10.44 -7.21 17.74
N PHE A 336 9.11 -7.15 17.63
CA PHE A 336 8.43 -6.37 16.59
C PHE A 336 8.65 -4.86 16.71
N LEU A 337 8.90 -4.36 17.91
CA LEU A 337 9.20 -2.94 18.16
C LEU A 337 10.67 -2.57 17.87
N GLN A 338 11.59 -3.55 17.94
CA GLN A 338 13.03 -3.31 17.81
C GLN A 338 13.47 -2.45 16.61
N PRO A 339 12.94 -2.65 15.37
CA PRO A 339 13.34 -1.84 14.21
C PRO A 339 13.11 -0.35 14.38
N TYR A 340 12.19 0.01 15.27
CA TYR A 340 11.74 1.38 15.48
C TYR A 340 12.31 2.01 16.76
N LEU A 341 12.85 1.20 17.69
CA LEU A 341 13.27 1.67 19.02
C LEU A 341 14.78 1.98 19.06
N SER A 342 15.13 3.17 19.51
CA SER A 342 16.47 3.44 20.05
C SER A 342 16.53 2.93 21.51
N ARG A 343 17.71 2.47 21.97
CA ARG A 343 17.93 1.82 23.29
C ARG A 343 17.40 2.58 24.55
N LYS A 344 16.95 3.82 24.41
CA LYS A 344 16.49 4.65 25.54
C LYS A 344 14.98 4.63 25.79
N LEU A 345 14.19 3.99 24.93
CA LEU A 345 12.72 4.14 24.93
C LEU A 345 11.94 3.19 25.85
N GLY A 346 12.60 2.18 26.44
CA GLY A 346 11.92 1.17 27.25
C GLY A 346 11.20 1.69 28.52
N LYS A 347 11.63 2.84 29.07
CA LYS A 347 11.05 3.37 30.31
C LYS A 347 9.62 3.91 30.19
N ASN A 348 9.20 4.24 28.96
CA ASN A 348 7.87 4.82 28.69
C ASN A 348 6.86 3.77 28.23
N LEU A 349 7.23 2.50 28.11
CA LEU A 349 6.34 1.40 27.71
C LEU A 349 6.06 0.49 28.90
N ARG A 350 4.79 0.20 29.13
CA ARG A 350 4.29 -0.83 30.07
C ARG A 350 3.50 -1.86 29.31
N LEU A 351 3.83 -3.13 29.47
CA LEU A 351 3.11 -4.24 28.86
C LEU A 351 2.23 -4.91 29.90
N LEU A 352 0.94 -5.04 29.58
CA LEU A 352 -0.02 -5.80 30.36
C LEU A 352 -0.08 -7.22 29.80
N HIS A 353 0.31 -8.23 30.57
CA HIS A 353 0.36 -9.61 30.09
C HIS A 353 -0.30 -10.59 31.07
N TYR A 354 -0.95 -11.60 30.49
CA TYR A 354 -1.56 -12.71 31.23
C TYR A 354 -0.59 -13.92 31.18
N SER A 355 0.20 -14.09 32.22
CA SER A 355 1.18 -15.21 32.26
C SER A 355 0.69 -16.35 33.14
N LYS A 356 1.03 -17.58 32.76
CA LYS A 356 0.81 -18.76 33.58
C LYS A 356 1.97 -19.07 34.51
N ASN A 357 3.21 -18.76 34.19
CA ASN A 357 4.39 -19.13 34.97
C ASN A 357 5.68 -18.54 34.33
N ASP A 358 6.01 -17.28 34.48
CA ASP A 358 7.35 -16.81 34.16
C ASP A 358 7.98 -16.04 35.30
N THR A 359 9.07 -16.59 35.83
CA THR A 359 9.80 -16.09 37.01
C THR A 359 10.84 -15.00 36.72
N GLU A 360 10.93 -14.50 35.51
CA GLU A 360 11.78 -13.36 35.17
C GLU A 360 10.95 -12.14 34.79
N ILE A 361 10.58 -11.39 35.78
CA ILE A 361 9.85 -10.11 35.64
C ILE A 361 10.81 -9.07 35.09
N SER A 362 10.56 -8.58 33.88
CA SER A 362 11.24 -7.34 33.41
C SER A 362 10.50 -6.13 34.02
N GLU A 363 11.23 -5.05 34.34
CA GLU A 363 10.68 -3.79 34.89
C GLU A 363 9.51 -3.18 34.06
N PHE A 364 9.20 -3.75 32.89
CA PHE A 364 8.24 -3.24 31.90
C PHE A 364 6.97 -4.09 31.76
N ILE A 365 6.87 -5.22 32.44
CA ILE A 365 5.75 -6.16 32.31
C ILE A 365 4.97 -6.18 33.61
N ASP A 366 3.70 -5.77 33.55
CA ASP A 366 2.74 -5.91 34.62
C ASP A 366 1.91 -7.19 34.36
N GLU A 367 2.10 -8.23 35.19
CA GLU A 367 1.46 -9.54 34.98
C GLU A 367 0.04 -9.58 35.55
N TYR A 368 -0.85 -10.28 34.84
CA TYR A 368 -2.20 -10.61 35.28
C TYR A 368 -2.32 -12.12 35.50
N GLY A 369 -3.10 -12.52 36.51
CA GLY A 369 -3.44 -13.93 36.68
C GLY A 369 -4.33 -14.45 35.56
N THR A 370 -4.05 -15.68 35.07
CA THR A 370 -4.85 -16.30 34.00
C THR A 370 -6.29 -16.60 34.40
N GLN A 371 -6.56 -16.62 35.73
CA GLN A 371 -7.90 -16.85 36.30
C GLN A 371 -8.61 -15.56 36.67
N ASP A 372 -8.01 -14.38 36.45
CA ASP A 372 -8.60 -13.11 36.78
C ASP A 372 -9.92 -12.92 36.04
N THR A 373 -10.96 -12.54 36.76
CA THR A 373 -12.22 -12.11 36.17
C THR A 373 -12.04 -10.79 35.42
N SER A 374 -12.95 -10.48 34.51
CA SER A 374 -12.89 -9.20 33.76
C SER A 374 -12.91 -7.99 34.70
N SER A 375 -13.59 -8.08 35.86
CA SER A 375 -13.61 -7.05 36.89
C SER A 375 -12.25 -6.87 37.57
N GLU A 376 -11.53 -7.96 37.85
CA GLU A 376 -10.18 -7.92 38.44
C GLU A 376 -9.19 -7.34 37.43
N ARG A 377 -9.27 -7.72 36.14
CA ARG A 377 -8.48 -7.15 35.06
C ARG A 377 -8.69 -5.64 34.96
N PHE A 378 -9.92 -5.19 35.02
CA PHE A 378 -10.24 -3.76 35.02
C PHE A 378 -9.70 -3.03 36.25
N LYS A 379 -9.75 -3.64 37.45
CA LYS A 379 -9.16 -3.07 38.67
C LYS A 379 -7.65 -2.86 38.51
N ARG A 380 -6.94 -3.87 38.01
CA ARG A 380 -5.49 -3.77 37.74
C ARG A 380 -5.16 -2.74 36.66
N LEU A 381 -5.95 -2.67 35.60
CA LEU A 381 -5.79 -1.61 34.57
C LEU A 381 -5.84 -0.21 35.23
N LYS A 382 -6.80 0.01 36.16
CA LYS A 382 -6.89 1.27 36.91
C LYS A 382 -5.64 1.56 37.72
N GLU A 383 -5.08 0.54 38.40
CA GLU A 383 -3.85 0.67 39.18
C GLU A 383 -2.65 1.05 38.32
N VAL A 384 -2.47 0.38 37.17
CA VAL A 384 -1.38 0.67 36.23
C VAL A 384 -1.54 2.07 35.63
N VAL A 385 -2.73 2.43 35.18
CA VAL A 385 -3.00 3.78 34.62
C VAL A 385 -2.71 4.84 35.68
N SER A 386 -3.16 4.70 36.92
CA SER A 386 -2.91 5.64 38.01
C SER A 386 -1.42 5.78 38.33
N LYS A 387 -0.68 4.66 38.33
CA LYS A 387 0.78 4.65 38.52
C LYS A 387 1.50 5.40 37.42
N VAL A 388 1.15 5.15 36.15
CA VAL A 388 1.77 5.86 35.02
C VAL A 388 1.39 7.35 35.03
N GLN A 389 0.14 7.68 35.33
CA GLN A 389 -0.31 9.08 35.47
C GLN A 389 0.48 9.86 36.49
N SER A 390 0.76 9.27 37.67
CA SER A 390 1.55 9.94 38.73
C SER A 390 3.00 10.22 38.28
N GLN A 391 3.50 9.53 37.27
CA GLN A 391 4.89 9.62 36.80
C GLN A 391 5.03 10.38 35.48
N ARG A 392 3.93 10.69 34.75
CA ARG A 392 3.97 11.11 33.35
C ARG A 392 4.50 12.52 33.05
N LYS A 393 4.66 13.41 34.03
CA LYS A 393 5.25 14.75 33.84
C LYS A 393 4.75 15.49 32.59
N ASN A 394 3.45 15.60 32.38
CA ASN A 394 2.81 16.22 31.19
C ASN A 394 3.07 15.51 29.84
N LYS A 395 3.52 14.26 29.86
CA LYS A 395 3.62 13.44 28.63
C LYS A 395 2.25 12.86 28.26
N ILE A 396 2.04 12.64 26.97
CA ILE A 396 0.86 11.96 26.45
C ILE A 396 0.83 10.54 27.00
N LEU A 397 -0.34 10.09 27.45
CA LEU A 397 -0.61 8.70 27.83
C LEU A 397 -1.49 8.04 26.77
N MET A 398 -0.95 7.02 26.11
CA MET A 398 -1.68 6.18 25.18
C MET A 398 -1.92 4.80 25.78
N SER A 399 -3.11 4.23 25.57
CA SER A 399 -3.39 2.82 25.87
C SER A 399 -3.76 2.04 24.61
N MET A 400 -3.29 0.79 24.52
CA MET A 400 -3.73 -0.20 23.54
C MET A 400 -4.19 -1.46 24.26
N LEU A 401 -5.46 -1.77 24.21
CA LEU A 401 -6.10 -2.83 24.98
C LEU A 401 -6.84 -3.80 24.07
N ILE A 402 -6.79 -5.07 24.40
CA ILE A 402 -7.57 -6.12 23.73
C ILE A 402 -8.95 -6.21 24.38
N LEU A 403 -9.96 -5.82 23.64
CA LEU A 403 -11.33 -5.72 24.12
C LEU A 403 -11.92 -7.09 24.52
N ASP A 404 -11.56 -8.13 23.74
CA ASP A 404 -12.05 -9.50 23.96
C ASP A 404 -11.69 -10.06 25.34
N ASP A 405 -10.66 -9.54 25.99
CA ASP A 405 -10.25 -9.94 27.35
C ASP A 405 -11.14 -9.39 28.46
N PHE A 406 -11.95 -8.40 28.13
CA PHE A 406 -12.92 -7.78 29.04
C PHE A 406 -14.36 -8.23 28.77
N ASP A 407 -14.58 -9.11 27.76
CA ASP A 407 -15.91 -9.63 27.40
C ASP A 407 -16.20 -10.92 28.17
N ASN A 408 -16.80 -10.80 29.37
CA ASN A 408 -17.31 -11.95 30.11
C ASN A 408 -18.82 -12.06 29.92
N ARG A 409 -19.27 -13.16 29.31
CA ARG A 409 -20.67 -13.46 29.02
C ARG A 409 -21.53 -13.72 30.29
N SER A 410 -20.91 -13.83 31.46
CA SER A 410 -21.58 -14.15 32.71
C SER A 410 -22.09 -12.95 33.50
N ASP A 411 -21.51 -11.77 33.30
CA ASP A 411 -21.91 -10.56 34.01
C ASP A 411 -22.82 -9.73 33.09
N GLY A 412 -24.12 -9.70 33.37
CA GLY A 412 -25.14 -9.06 32.56
C GLY A 412 -25.01 -7.53 32.37
N ASP A 413 -24.11 -6.88 33.08
CA ASP A 413 -23.71 -5.50 32.87
C ASP A 413 -22.41 -5.48 32.06
N SER A 414 -22.49 -4.94 30.85
CA SER A 414 -21.34 -4.79 29.98
C SER A 414 -20.27 -3.96 30.72
N LEU A 415 -19.14 -4.58 31.02
CA LEU A 415 -17.99 -3.92 31.65
C LEU A 415 -17.52 -2.72 30.80
N PHE A 416 -17.87 -2.71 29.53
CA PHE A 416 -17.59 -1.62 28.57
C PHE A 416 -18.20 -0.30 28.99
N SER A 417 -19.40 -0.31 29.65
CA SER A 417 -20.02 0.89 30.19
C SER A 417 -19.19 1.56 31.30
N LYS A 418 -18.23 0.81 31.89
CA LYS A 418 -17.30 1.30 32.92
C LYS A 418 -15.93 1.62 32.39
N ILE A 419 -15.43 0.81 31.43
CA ILE A 419 -14.09 0.98 30.83
C ILE A 419 -14.01 2.25 29.98
N ILE A 420 -14.98 2.48 29.12
CA ILE A 420 -14.95 3.63 28.19
C ILE A 420 -14.92 4.97 28.94
N PRO A 421 -15.82 5.26 29.90
CA PRO A 421 -15.74 6.50 30.67
C PRO A 421 -14.44 6.63 31.47
N PHE A 422 -13.92 5.51 32.02
CA PHE A 422 -12.65 5.53 32.71
C PHE A 422 -11.49 5.92 31.82
N LEU A 423 -11.39 5.33 30.59
CA LEU A 423 -10.36 5.65 29.64
C LEU A 423 -10.46 7.11 29.17
N ARG A 424 -11.67 7.60 28.89
CA ARG A 424 -11.89 9.01 28.51
C ARG A 424 -11.44 10.00 29.58
N LEU A 425 -11.52 9.64 30.85
CA LEU A 425 -11.14 10.52 31.97
C LEU A 425 -9.64 10.46 32.28
N ASN A 426 -8.97 9.37 31.93
CA ASN A 426 -7.64 9.07 32.46
C ASN A 426 -6.55 8.86 31.40
N VAL A 427 -6.92 8.71 30.14
CA VAL A 427 -5.99 8.38 29.05
C VAL A 427 -6.23 9.32 27.88
N ASP A 428 -5.16 9.87 27.32
CA ASP A 428 -5.28 10.88 26.26
C ASP A 428 -5.69 10.24 24.91
N LEU A 429 -5.24 8.99 24.64
CA LEU A 429 -5.68 8.17 23.52
C LEU A 429 -5.81 6.72 23.91
N SER A 430 -6.94 6.12 23.61
CA SER A 430 -7.15 4.70 23.79
C SER A 430 -7.43 4.00 22.46
N ILE A 431 -6.62 3.01 22.13
CA ILE A 431 -6.85 2.08 21.04
C ILE A 431 -7.40 0.80 21.61
N LEU A 432 -8.65 0.49 21.29
CA LEU A 432 -9.33 -0.75 21.65
C LEU A 432 -9.27 -1.68 20.44
N VAL A 433 -8.80 -2.90 20.64
CA VAL A 433 -8.67 -3.91 19.57
C VAL A 433 -9.65 -5.03 19.83
N SER A 434 -10.50 -5.36 18.87
CA SER A 434 -11.39 -6.51 18.91
C SER A 434 -11.07 -7.46 17.75
N ILE A 435 -10.78 -8.72 18.09
CA ILE A 435 -10.52 -9.80 17.12
C ILE A 435 -11.82 -10.53 16.77
N LYS A 436 -12.85 -10.36 17.58
CA LYS A 436 -14.19 -10.88 17.33
C LYS A 436 -15.09 -9.76 16.83
N PRO A 437 -16.10 -10.07 15.98
CA PRO A 437 -17.05 -9.05 15.57
C PRO A 437 -17.67 -8.39 16.79
N VAL A 438 -17.58 -7.06 16.85
CA VAL A 438 -18.18 -6.30 17.96
C VAL A 438 -19.69 -6.43 17.89
N ARG A 439 -20.26 -7.10 18.88
CA ARG A 439 -21.70 -7.35 18.98
C ARG A 439 -22.47 -6.20 19.64
N TYR A 440 -21.76 -5.28 20.27
CA TYR A 440 -22.36 -4.24 21.09
C TYR A 440 -22.51 -2.94 20.30
N LYS A 441 -23.71 -2.68 19.79
CA LYS A 441 -24.05 -1.41 19.13
C LYS A 441 -23.76 -0.18 20.01
N GLU A 442 -23.87 -0.33 21.32
CA GLU A 442 -23.56 0.72 22.29
C GLU A 442 -22.09 1.08 22.33
N LEU A 443 -21.20 0.11 22.16
CA LEU A 443 -19.76 0.37 22.10
C LEU A 443 -19.43 1.23 20.88
N VAL A 444 -19.96 0.88 19.71
CA VAL A 444 -19.73 1.61 18.46
C VAL A 444 -20.22 3.06 18.56
N ARG A 445 -21.29 3.32 19.31
CA ARG A 445 -21.79 4.70 19.53
C ARG A 445 -20.91 5.54 20.45
N ASN A 446 -20.10 4.88 21.26
CA ASN A 446 -19.27 5.52 22.28
C ASN A 446 -17.79 5.64 21.87
N VAL A 447 -17.41 5.24 20.67
CA VAL A 447 -16.07 5.44 20.12
C VAL A 447 -16.04 6.63 19.16
N ASP A 448 -14.90 7.29 19.08
CA ASP A 448 -14.72 8.45 18.20
C ASP A 448 -14.30 8.03 16.82
N MET A 449 -13.69 6.85 16.69
CA MET A 449 -13.22 6.27 15.44
C MET A 449 -13.40 4.77 15.45
N LEU A 450 -13.88 4.24 14.33
CA LEU A 450 -13.98 2.81 14.07
C LEU A 450 -13.19 2.49 12.80
N LEU A 451 -12.14 1.72 12.96
CA LEU A 451 -11.33 1.18 11.88
C LEU A 451 -11.57 -0.32 11.78
N ARG A 452 -11.40 -0.87 10.59
CA ARG A 452 -11.49 -2.31 10.37
C ARG A 452 -10.29 -2.79 9.57
N LEU A 453 -9.54 -3.72 10.15
CA LEU A 453 -8.47 -4.46 9.49
C LEU A 453 -9.05 -5.77 8.96
N ASN A 454 -9.17 -5.91 7.65
CA ASN A 454 -9.81 -7.06 7.01
C ASN A 454 -9.05 -7.54 5.77
N LEU A 455 -9.52 -8.66 5.20
CA LEU A 455 -9.07 -9.19 3.94
C LEU A 455 -10.13 -9.01 2.86
N LEU A 456 -9.76 -8.31 1.79
CA LEU A 456 -10.60 -8.21 0.60
C LEU A 456 -9.82 -8.77 -0.59
N HIS A 457 -10.38 -9.77 -1.27
CA HIS A 457 -9.69 -10.47 -2.36
C HIS A 457 -8.24 -10.87 -2.00
N ASN A 458 -8.06 -11.36 -0.78
CA ASN A 458 -6.76 -11.71 -0.19
C ASN A 458 -5.75 -10.55 -0.07
N THR A 459 -6.18 -9.32 -0.13
CA THR A 459 -5.36 -8.14 0.16
C THR A 459 -5.73 -7.60 1.55
N LEU A 460 -4.72 -7.30 2.37
CA LEU A 460 -4.93 -6.68 3.68
C LEU A 460 -5.35 -5.22 3.50
N LEU A 461 -6.49 -4.88 4.06
CA LEU A 461 -7.04 -3.52 4.02
C LEU A 461 -7.29 -2.99 5.43
N LEU A 462 -7.02 -1.71 5.62
CA LEU A 462 -7.50 -0.91 6.73
C LEU A 462 -8.59 0.03 6.21
N GLU A 463 -9.81 -0.18 6.67
CA GLU A 463 -10.98 0.62 6.32
C GLU A 463 -11.34 1.57 7.45
N SER A 464 -11.62 2.83 7.15
CA SER A 464 -12.23 3.78 8.08
C SER A 464 -13.74 3.69 7.97
N ILE A 465 -14.40 3.28 9.05
CA ILE A 465 -15.87 3.13 9.11
C ILE A 465 -16.50 4.36 9.79
N ILE A 466 -15.85 4.88 10.82
CA ILE A 466 -16.23 6.08 11.54
C ILE A 466 -14.95 6.90 11.80
N PRO A 467 -14.84 8.12 11.27
CA PRO A 467 -15.69 8.67 10.23
C PRO A 467 -15.59 7.86 8.95
N ASP A 468 -16.61 7.94 8.10
CA ASP A 468 -16.58 7.33 6.76
C ASP A 468 -15.41 7.92 5.98
N GLY A 469 -14.56 7.08 5.43
CA GLY A 469 -13.29 7.52 4.86
C GLY A 469 -12.69 6.52 3.88
N HIS A 470 -11.47 6.82 3.47
CA HIS A 470 -10.75 6.01 2.48
C HIS A 470 -10.29 4.67 3.05
N SER A 471 -10.24 3.68 2.17
CA SER A 471 -9.58 2.40 2.44
C SER A 471 -8.09 2.49 2.11
N HIS A 472 -7.28 1.81 2.91
CA HIS A 472 -5.83 1.75 2.72
C HIS A 472 -5.41 0.29 2.57
N ALA A 473 -4.58 0.00 1.58
CA ALA A 473 -3.96 -1.31 1.46
C ALA A 473 -2.69 -1.38 2.33
N LEU A 474 -2.47 -2.52 2.98
CA LEU A 474 -1.25 -2.80 3.72
C LEU A 474 -0.25 -3.52 2.82
N SER A 475 0.94 -2.96 2.72
CA SER A 475 2.12 -3.61 2.15
C SER A 475 3.09 -3.96 3.28
N VAL A 476 3.75 -5.12 3.18
CA VAL A 476 4.79 -5.54 4.12
C VAL A 476 6.15 -5.42 3.47
N HIS A 477 7.11 -4.95 4.24
CA HIS A 477 8.53 -4.99 3.89
C HIS A 477 9.33 -5.46 5.11
N ARG A 478 10.59 -5.87 4.92
CA ARG A 478 11.42 -6.33 6.03
C ARG A 478 12.45 -5.27 6.41
N SER A 479 12.48 -4.93 7.69
CA SER A 479 13.50 -4.08 8.28
C SER A 479 14.22 -4.86 9.38
N LEU A 480 15.52 -5.06 9.25
CA LEU A 480 16.33 -5.85 10.19
C LEU A 480 15.79 -7.27 10.47
N GLY A 481 15.14 -7.91 9.47
CA GLY A 481 14.55 -9.25 9.61
C GLY A 481 13.17 -9.27 10.28
N VAL A 482 12.66 -8.13 10.72
CA VAL A 482 11.32 -7.95 11.30
C VAL A 482 10.37 -7.40 10.23
N PRO A 483 9.14 -7.92 10.12
CA PRO A 483 8.15 -7.37 9.21
C PRO A 483 7.70 -5.97 9.66
N ALA A 484 7.74 -5.03 8.74
CA ALA A 484 7.24 -3.69 8.90
C ALA A 484 6.14 -3.41 7.87
N VAL A 485 5.10 -2.67 8.26
CA VAL A 485 3.96 -2.38 7.39
C VAL A 485 3.96 -0.93 6.92
N THR A 486 3.51 -0.74 5.69
CA THR A 486 3.15 0.56 5.12
C THR A 486 1.69 0.55 4.69
N LEU A 487 1.06 1.71 4.73
CA LEU A 487 -0.31 1.93 4.32
C LEU A 487 -0.31 2.83 3.08
N ASP A 488 -1.03 2.40 2.07
CA ASP A 488 -1.22 3.15 0.82
C ASP A 488 -2.71 3.40 0.62
N CYS A 489 -3.09 4.65 0.42
CA CYS A 489 -4.48 5.01 0.14
C CYS A 489 -4.95 4.38 -1.19
N LEU A 490 -6.11 3.76 -1.18
CA LEU A 490 -6.79 3.28 -2.39
C LEU A 490 -7.61 4.44 -2.97
N VAL A 491 -7.20 4.93 -4.15
CA VAL A 491 -7.84 6.02 -4.88
C VAL A 491 -8.30 5.54 -6.24
#